data_48711f22dd6517be0271829b0d298c1d
#
_entry.id   48711f22dd6517be0271829b0d298c1d
#
_cell.length_a   1.000
_cell.length_b   1.000
_cell.length_c   1.000
_cell.angle_alpha   90.00
_cell.angle_beta   90.00
_cell.angle_gamma   90.00
#
_symmetry.space_group_name_H-M   'P 1'
#
loop_
_entity.id
_entity.type
_entity.pdbx_description
1 polymer ?
#
loop_
_entity_poly.entity_id
_entity_poly.type
_entity_poly.pdbx_seq_one_letter_code
_entity_poly.pdbx_strand_id
1 'polypeptide(L)'
;MLRVVLGLAVLAVCTTLVLAQNLDAIKQRQEAMDTMAKPGIQVFKMSKGEVPFDLATVQATLKTYQEQAAKLKTLFPDDSKTGGDTDAQPKIWQARAEFEKAIDAFIATARSSAAAMTDEASFKAQYPEVSKSCGNCHKSSDGFAPALSESLKRLPK
;
A
#
# COMPACT_ATOMS: atom_id res chain seq x y z
N MET A 1 -64.62 -19.47 35.80
CA MET A 1 -63.78 -18.26 35.70
C MET A 1 -62.42 -18.68 35.14
N LEU A 2 -62.23 -18.49 33.85
CA LEU A 2 -61.02 -18.91 33.11
C LEU A 2 -60.09 -17.70 32.99
N ARG A 3 -58.95 -17.71 33.67
CA ARG A 3 -57.95 -16.65 33.58
C ARG A 3 -56.97 -16.99 32.42
N VAL A 4 -57.14 -16.28 31.33
CA VAL A 4 -56.18 -16.32 30.20
C VAL A 4 -54.99 -15.42 30.54
N VAL A 5 -53.80 -16.01 30.77
CA VAL A 5 -52.58 -15.30 30.94
C VAL A 5 -51.93 -15.15 29.55
N LEU A 6 -52.02 -13.95 28.94
CA LEU A 6 -51.29 -13.61 27.72
C LEU A 6 -49.84 -13.38 28.10
N GLY A 7 -48.96 -14.32 27.77
CA GLY A 7 -47.53 -14.13 27.80
C GLY A 7 -47.02 -13.35 26.60
N LEU A 8 -46.61 -12.09 26.78
CA LEU A 8 -45.89 -11.33 25.74
C LEU A 8 -44.47 -11.87 25.66
N ALA A 9 -44.18 -12.65 24.63
CA ALA A 9 -42.80 -12.98 24.29
C ALA A 9 -42.17 -11.79 23.53
N VAL A 10 -41.34 -11.01 24.20
CA VAL A 10 -40.51 -9.97 23.58
C VAL A 10 -39.35 -10.66 22.86
N LEU A 11 -39.47 -10.84 21.56
CA LEU A 11 -38.31 -11.20 20.70
C LEU A 11 -37.37 -10.00 20.64
N ALA A 12 -36.29 -10.05 21.40
CA ALA A 12 -35.15 -9.15 21.25
C ALA A 12 -34.43 -9.50 19.92
N VAL A 13 -34.75 -8.78 18.85
CA VAL A 13 -33.99 -8.87 17.59
C VAL A 13 -32.66 -8.17 17.82
N CYS A 14 -31.62 -8.94 18.14
CA CYS A 14 -30.24 -8.48 18.14
C CYS A 14 -29.85 -8.19 16.67
N THR A 15 -30.06 -6.96 16.21
CA THR A 15 -29.50 -6.49 14.94
C THR A 15 -28.00 -6.32 15.12
N THR A 16 -27.23 -7.34 14.77
CA THR A 16 -25.79 -7.20 14.58
C THR A 16 -25.59 -6.29 13.37
N LEU A 17 -25.14 -5.06 13.58
CA LEU A 17 -24.65 -4.20 12.53
C LEU A 17 -23.40 -4.87 11.94
N VAL A 18 -23.58 -5.65 10.89
CA VAL A 18 -22.48 -6.10 10.04
C VAL A 18 -21.97 -4.84 9.33
N LEU A 19 -20.89 -4.27 9.84
CA LEU A 19 -20.18 -3.22 9.13
C LEU A 19 -19.73 -3.81 7.78
N ALA A 20 -20.32 -3.32 6.70
CA ALA A 20 -19.93 -3.73 5.37
C ALA A 20 -18.44 -3.41 5.17
N GLN A 21 -17.66 -4.43 4.79
CA GLN A 21 -16.24 -4.26 4.52
C GLN A 21 -16.05 -3.44 3.24
N ASN A 22 -15.14 -2.48 3.28
CA ASN A 22 -14.81 -1.64 2.13
C ASN A 22 -13.83 -2.36 1.20
N LEU A 23 -14.35 -3.35 0.47
CA LEU A 23 -13.55 -4.13 -0.49
C LEU A 23 -13.02 -3.29 -1.65
N ASP A 24 -13.71 -2.19 -1.99
CA ASP A 24 -13.26 -1.27 -3.03
C ASP A 24 -11.98 -0.54 -2.64
N ALA A 25 -11.88 -0.04 -1.40
CA ALA A 25 -10.65 0.56 -0.89
C ALA A 25 -9.50 -0.45 -0.86
N ILE A 26 -9.77 -1.72 -0.49
CA ILE A 26 -8.79 -2.80 -0.53
C ILE A 26 -8.27 -3.02 -1.95
N LYS A 27 -9.17 -3.14 -2.92
CA LYS A 27 -8.82 -3.32 -4.33
C LYS A 27 -8.03 -2.14 -4.88
N GLN A 28 -8.46 -0.92 -4.62
CA GLN A 28 -7.76 0.28 -5.11
C GLN A 28 -6.33 0.41 -4.57
N ARG A 29 -6.07 0.05 -3.29
CA ARG A 29 -4.70 0.08 -2.77
C ARG A 29 -3.82 -1.03 -3.35
N GLN A 30 -4.38 -2.21 -3.66
CA GLN A 30 -3.68 -3.26 -4.40
C GLN A 30 -3.31 -2.79 -5.82
N GLU A 31 -4.27 -2.22 -6.56
CA GLU A 31 -4.04 -1.64 -7.88
C GLU A 31 -2.97 -0.54 -7.87
N ALA A 32 -2.97 0.31 -6.83
CA ALA A 32 -1.93 1.33 -6.67
C ALA A 32 -0.55 0.71 -6.45
N MET A 33 -0.44 -0.34 -5.64
CA MET A 33 0.81 -1.07 -5.43
C MET A 33 1.28 -1.78 -6.71
N ASP A 34 0.39 -2.45 -7.43
CA ASP A 34 0.71 -3.11 -8.71
C ASP A 34 1.20 -2.11 -9.76
N THR A 35 0.56 -0.93 -9.81
CA THR A 35 0.93 0.16 -10.71
C THR A 35 2.34 0.69 -10.42
N MET A 36 2.79 0.68 -9.17
CA MET A 36 4.16 1.03 -8.80
C MET A 36 5.14 -0.13 -9.01
N ALA A 37 4.74 -1.36 -8.70
CA ALA A 37 5.64 -2.51 -8.69
C ALA A 37 6.10 -2.90 -10.11
N LYS A 38 5.21 -2.91 -11.10
CA LYS A 38 5.53 -3.32 -12.48
C LYS A 38 6.68 -2.51 -13.09
N PRO A 39 6.61 -1.17 -13.18
CA PRO A 39 7.74 -0.37 -13.65
C PRO A 39 8.93 -0.40 -12.69
N GLY A 40 8.69 -0.54 -11.38
CA GLY A 40 9.73 -0.65 -10.38
C GLY A 40 10.65 -1.86 -10.57
N ILE A 41 10.09 -3.01 -10.97
CA ILE A 41 10.89 -4.21 -11.31
C ILE A 41 11.82 -3.92 -12.49
N GLN A 42 11.35 -3.17 -13.49
CA GLN A 42 12.18 -2.81 -14.64
C GLN A 42 13.34 -1.90 -14.23
N VAL A 43 13.06 -0.89 -13.39
CA VAL A 43 14.09 0.02 -12.86
C VAL A 43 15.08 -0.73 -11.95
N PHE A 44 14.60 -1.70 -11.16
CA PHE A 44 15.47 -2.58 -10.39
C PHE A 44 16.43 -3.38 -11.27
N LYS A 45 15.94 -3.97 -12.38
CA LYS A 45 16.79 -4.68 -13.35
C LYS A 45 17.84 -3.75 -13.99
N MET A 46 17.50 -2.50 -14.29
CA MET A 46 18.46 -1.48 -14.73
C MET A 46 19.53 -1.25 -13.67
N SER A 47 19.18 -1.17 -12.39
CA SER A 47 20.14 -0.97 -11.29
C SER A 47 21.12 -2.13 -11.12
N LYS A 48 20.73 -3.33 -11.56
CA LYS A 48 21.59 -4.53 -11.58
C LYS A 48 22.37 -4.70 -12.87
N GLY A 49 22.13 -3.86 -13.88
CA GLY A 49 22.73 -4.02 -15.22
C GLY A 49 22.15 -5.20 -16.01
N GLU A 50 21.02 -5.75 -15.59
CA GLU A 50 20.34 -6.86 -16.29
C GLU A 50 19.64 -6.41 -17.58
N VAL A 51 19.30 -5.13 -17.65
CA VAL A 51 18.73 -4.46 -18.83
C VAL A 51 19.40 -3.10 -19.02
N PRO A 52 19.45 -2.55 -20.26
CA PRO A 52 20.02 -1.24 -20.53
C PRO A 52 19.34 -0.14 -19.70
N PHE A 53 20.13 0.86 -19.29
CA PHE A 53 19.62 2.05 -18.65
C PHE A 53 18.77 2.88 -19.62
N ASP A 54 17.60 3.33 -19.14
CA ASP A 54 16.71 4.26 -19.83
C ASP A 54 16.17 5.31 -18.87
N LEU A 55 16.68 6.52 -19.00
CA LEU A 55 16.32 7.65 -18.15
C LEU A 55 14.81 7.96 -18.22
N ALA A 56 14.20 7.86 -19.38
CA ALA A 56 12.77 8.17 -19.54
C ALA A 56 11.91 7.20 -18.73
N THR A 57 12.22 5.91 -18.73
CA THR A 57 11.57 4.88 -17.91
C THR A 57 11.78 5.16 -16.41
N VAL A 58 13.00 5.53 -15.99
CA VAL A 58 13.28 5.86 -14.59
C VAL A 58 12.45 7.06 -14.14
N GLN A 59 12.41 8.13 -14.91
CA GLN A 59 11.66 9.34 -14.61
C GLN A 59 10.14 9.09 -14.56
N ALA A 60 9.60 8.34 -15.52
CA ALA A 60 8.20 7.94 -15.54
C ALA A 60 7.83 7.10 -14.31
N THR A 61 8.70 6.17 -13.89
CA THR A 61 8.51 5.34 -12.71
C THR A 61 8.48 6.17 -11.43
N LEU A 62 9.42 7.10 -11.26
CA LEU A 62 9.46 7.97 -10.08
C LEU A 62 8.25 8.92 -10.02
N LYS A 63 7.72 9.36 -11.15
CA LYS A 63 6.46 10.09 -11.23
C LYS A 63 5.29 9.22 -10.78
N THR A 64 5.20 8.00 -11.31
CA THR A 64 4.17 7.01 -10.91
C THR A 64 4.20 6.76 -9.40
N TYR A 65 5.39 6.65 -8.79
CA TYR A 65 5.53 6.49 -7.34
C TYR A 65 4.91 7.65 -6.57
N GLN A 66 5.17 8.89 -6.98
CA GLN A 66 4.60 10.07 -6.32
C GLN A 66 3.06 10.08 -6.40
N GLU A 67 2.50 9.80 -7.59
CA GLU A 67 1.06 9.81 -7.83
C GLU A 67 0.33 8.71 -7.06
N GLN A 68 0.82 7.47 -7.14
CA GLN A 68 0.18 6.35 -6.48
C GLN A 68 0.34 6.40 -4.95
N ALA A 69 1.49 6.84 -4.44
CA ALA A 69 1.69 7.03 -3.01
C ALA A 69 0.75 8.11 -2.43
N ALA A 70 0.53 9.21 -3.15
CA ALA A 70 -0.44 10.23 -2.73
C ALA A 70 -1.87 9.66 -2.66
N LYS A 71 -2.27 8.84 -3.63
CA LYS A 71 -3.56 8.13 -3.63
C LYS A 71 -3.69 7.18 -2.45
N LEU A 72 -2.63 6.46 -2.08
CA LEU A 72 -2.63 5.50 -0.98
C LEU A 72 -3.07 6.11 0.36
N LYS A 73 -2.78 7.37 0.65
CA LYS A 73 -3.16 8.04 1.91
C LYS A 73 -4.67 7.96 2.20
N THR A 74 -5.51 7.87 1.18
CA THR A 74 -6.97 7.85 1.29
C THR A 74 -7.58 6.44 1.28
N LEU A 75 -6.77 5.40 1.06
CA LEU A 75 -7.25 4.05 0.79
C LEU A 75 -7.22 3.10 2.01
N PHE A 76 -7.16 3.66 3.23
CA PHE A 76 -7.15 2.90 4.48
C PHE A 76 -8.23 3.38 5.46
N PRO A 77 -9.52 3.44 5.06
CA PRO A 77 -10.59 3.73 6.00
C PRO A 77 -10.76 2.57 7.01
N ASP A 78 -11.43 2.83 8.11
CA ASP A 78 -11.56 1.87 9.22
C ASP A 78 -12.29 0.59 8.84
N ASP A 79 -13.23 0.67 7.91
CA ASP A 79 -14.01 -0.46 7.39
C ASP A 79 -13.25 -1.32 6.35
N SER A 80 -11.99 -0.98 6.05
CA SER A 80 -11.09 -1.73 5.16
C SER A 80 -9.95 -2.47 5.87
N LYS A 81 -10.03 -2.61 7.19
CA LYS A 81 -9.01 -3.31 8.00
C LYS A 81 -8.96 -4.80 7.71
N THR A 82 -10.09 -5.38 7.43
CA THR A 82 -10.29 -6.81 7.21
C THR A 82 -11.16 -7.04 5.98
N GLY A 83 -11.20 -8.26 5.51
CA GLY A 83 -11.95 -8.64 4.32
C GLY A 83 -11.11 -8.63 3.06
N GLY A 84 -11.56 -9.38 2.06
CA GLY A 84 -10.79 -9.54 0.83
C GLY A 84 -9.39 -10.11 1.04
N ASP A 85 -8.60 -10.04 0.00
CA ASP A 85 -7.17 -10.41 0.04
C ASP A 85 -6.33 -9.16 0.33
N THR A 86 -6.03 -8.89 1.61
CA THR A 86 -5.25 -7.71 2.03
C THR A 86 -4.04 -8.07 2.85
N ASP A 87 -2.90 -7.50 2.49
CA ASP A 87 -1.63 -7.56 3.23
C ASP A 87 -1.43 -6.38 4.20
N ALA A 88 -2.37 -5.44 4.26
CA ALA A 88 -2.28 -4.28 5.13
C ALA A 88 -2.24 -4.71 6.60
N GLN A 89 -1.18 -4.31 7.31
CA GLN A 89 -0.98 -4.70 8.70
C GLN A 89 -1.78 -3.80 9.65
N PRO A 90 -2.25 -4.32 10.80
CA PRO A 90 -3.02 -3.56 11.80
C PRO A 90 -2.32 -2.26 12.25
N LYS A 91 -1.00 -2.22 12.21
CA LYS A 91 -0.19 -1.05 12.55
C LYS A 91 -0.57 0.20 11.75
N ILE A 92 -1.07 0.07 10.52
CA ILE A 92 -1.52 1.21 9.70
C ILE A 92 -2.56 2.04 10.46
N TRP A 93 -3.49 1.40 11.14
CA TRP A 93 -4.56 2.06 11.88
C TRP A 93 -4.18 2.38 13.33
N GLN A 94 -3.27 1.60 13.92
CA GLN A 94 -2.78 1.81 15.30
C GLN A 94 -1.80 2.98 15.38
N ALA A 95 -1.00 3.20 14.34
CA ALA A 95 0.02 4.24 14.23
C ALA A 95 -0.17 5.09 12.95
N ARG A 96 -1.39 5.61 12.77
CA ARG A 96 -1.80 6.31 11.54
C ARG A 96 -0.87 7.45 11.14
N ALA A 97 -0.47 8.28 12.10
CA ALA A 97 0.43 9.40 11.84
C ALA A 97 1.82 8.94 11.36
N GLU A 98 2.33 7.82 11.89
CA GLU A 98 3.60 7.23 11.44
C GLU A 98 3.49 6.69 10.01
N PHE A 99 2.38 6.03 9.71
CA PHE A 99 2.09 5.53 8.37
C PHE A 99 2.02 6.66 7.34
N GLU A 100 1.28 7.72 7.62
CA GLU A 100 1.16 8.88 6.73
C GLU A 100 2.51 9.59 6.55
N LYS A 101 3.28 9.75 7.62
CA LYS A 101 4.65 10.27 7.56
C LYS A 101 5.57 9.41 6.69
N ALA A 102 5.44 8.08 6.75
CA ALA A 102 6.21 7.17 5.90
C ALA A 102 5.85 7.34 4.41
N ILE A 103 4.57 7.53 4.08
CA ILE A 103 4.13 7.83 2.71
C ILE A 103 4.70 9.17 2.25
N ASP A 104 4.62 10.21 3.08
CA ASP A 104 5.16 11.54 2.73
C ASP A 104 6.67 11.51 2.50
N ALA A 105 7.40 10.76 3.32
CA ALA A 105 8.83 10.54 3.13
C ALA A 105 9.15 9.80 1.82
N PHE A 106 8.35 8.79 1.46
CA PHE A 106 8.48 8.09 0.19
C PHE A 106 8.25 9.02 -1.01
N ILE A 107 7.20 9.85 -0.98
CA ILE A 107 6.89 10.84 -2.02
C ILE A 107 8.06 11.85 -2.15
N ALA A 108 8.57 12.35 -1.03
CA ALA A 108 9.70 13.28 -1.02
C ALA A 108 10.96 12.64 -1.62
N THR A 109 11.27 11.38 -1.26
CA THR A 109 12.40 10.63 -1.83
C THR A 109 12.22 10.44 -3.34
N ALA A 110 11.04 10.01 -3.80
CA ALA A 110 10.79 9.84 -5.22
C ALA A 110 10.95 11.15 -6.02
N ARG A 111 10.49 12.27 -5.44
CA ARG A 111 10.62 13.60 -6.05
C ARG A 111 12.06 14.08 -6.12
N SER A 112 12.80 14.00 -5.01
CA SER A 112 14.20 14.43 -4.97
C SER A 112 15.09 13.56 -5.86
N SER A 113 14.82 12.25 -5.90
CA SER A 113 15.54 11.33 -6.78
C SER A 113 15.25 11.61 -8.26
N ALA A 114 14.01 11.95 -8.62
CA ALA A 114 13.68 12.35 -9.99
C ALA A 114 14.47 13.60 -10.44
N ALA A 115 14.63 14.57 -9.55
CA ALA A 115 15.42 15.76 -9.85
C ALA A 115 16.95 15.48 -9.93
N ALA A 116 17.44 14.52 -9.14
CA ALA A 116 18.86 14.19 -9.07
C ALA A 116 19.34 13.18 -10.12
N MET A 117 18.46 12.31 -10.65
CA MET A 117 18.78 11.29 -11.63
C MET A 117 18.67 11.87 -13.04
N THR A 118 19.79 12.30 -13.62
CA THR A 118 19.88 12.89 -14.96
C THR A 118 20.60 12.01 -15.99
N ASP A 119 21.33 11.00 -15.49
CA ASP A 119 22.10 10.03 -16.27
C ASP A 119 22.28 8.70 -15.52
N GLU A 120 22.96 7.73 -16.13
CA GLU A 120 23.19 6.41 -15.52
C GLU A 120 24.05 6.48 -14.25
N ALA A 121 25.00 7.38 -14.16
CA ALA A 121 25.88 7.51 -12.99
C ALA A 121 25.09 8.03 -11.79
N SER A 122 24.34 9.10 -11.96
CA SER A 122 23.45 9.65 -10.95
C SER A 122 22.31 8.69 -10.55
N PHE A 123 21.78 7.93 -11.51
CA PHE A 123 20.84 6.85 -11.23
C PHE A 123 21.44 5.79 -10.29
N LYS A 124 22.62 5.25 -10.60
CA LYS A 124 23.30 4.26 -9.76
C LYS A 124 23.59 4.78 -8.36
N ALA A 125 23.93 6.06 -8.23
CA ALA A 125 24.20 6.71 -6.95
C ALA A 125 22.93 6.91 -6.09
N GLN A 126 21.81 7.27 -6.70
CA GLN A 126 20.57 7.65 -5.99
C GLN A 126 19.57 6.50 -5.81
N TYR A 127 19.57 5.50 -6.68
CA TYR A 127 18.59 4.40 -6.65
C TYR A 127 18.53 3.63 -5.32
N PRO A 128 19.66 3.39 -4.59
CA PRO A 128 19.61 2.75 -3.28
C PRO A 128 18.67 3.45 -2.28
N GLU A 129 18.59 4.79 -2.30
CA GLU A 129 17.68 5.54 -1.40
C GLU A 129 16.21 5.32 -1.77
N VAL A 130 15.88 5.25 -3.06
CA VAL A 130 14.53 4.91 -3.52
C VAL A 130 14.16 3.49 -3.06
N SER A 131 15.04 2.53 -3.30
CA SER A 131 14.80 1.12 -2.89
C SER A 131 14.63 0.99 -1.38
N LYS A 132 15.46 1.67 -0.59
CA LYS A 132 15.36 1.70 0.88
C LYS A 132 14.03 2.32 1.35
N SER A 133 13.55 3.34 0.67
CA SER A 133 12.30 4.00 1.03
C SER A 133 11.07 3.07 0.88
N CYS A 134 11.07 2.18 -0.11
CA CYS A 134 10.06 1.10 -0.22
C CYS A 134 10.12 0.16 1.00
N GLY A 135 11.34 -0.23 1.40
CA GLY A 135 11.59 -1.09 2.56
C GLY A 135 11.16 -0.47 3.90
N ASN A 136 11.01 0.85 3.99
CA ASN A 136 10.55 1.49 5.22
C ASN A 136 9.10 1.14 5.57
N CYS A 137 8.25 0.92 4.57
CA CYS A 137 6.87 0.46 4.76
C CYS A 137 6.77 -1.07 4.73
N HIS A 138 7.56 -1.72 3.85
CA HIS A 138 7.57 -3.16 3.62
C HIS A 138 8.65 -3.84 4.47
N LYS A 139 8.30 -4.29 5.68
CA LYS A 139 9.20 -4.96 6.61
C LYS A 139 8.67 -6.33 6.99
N SER A 140 9.58 -7.27 7.24
CA SER A 140 9.22 -8.63 7.69
C SER A 140 8.63 -8.66 9.10
N SER A 141 8.95 -7.68 9.93
CA SER A 141 8.38 -7.52 11.28
C SER A 141 8.10 -6.04 11.53
N ASP A 142 7.01 -5.76 12.23
CA ASP A 142 6.61 -4.42 12.66
C ASP A 142 6.52 -3.38 11.52
N GLY A 143 6.26 -3.82 10.27
CA GLY A 143 6.00 -2.97 9.11
C GLY A 143 4.53 -2.63 8.94
N PHE A 144 4.24 -1.78 7.97
CA PHE A 144 2.88 -1.47 7.52
C PHE A 144 2.35 -2.50 6.52
N ALA A 145 3.25 -3.22 5.87
CA ALA A 145 3.00 -4.33 4.96
C ALA A 145 4.12 -5.37 5.08
N PRO A 146 3.92 -6.63 4.63
CA PRO A 146 4.95 -7.66 4.58
C PRO A 146 6.19 -7.20 3.83
N ALA A 147 7.31 -7.91 4.03
CA ALA A 147 8.55 -7.64 3.30
C ALA A 147 8.29 -7.54 1.79
N LEU A 148 8.97 -6.62 1.11
CA LEU A 148 8.76 -6.36 -0.32
C LEU A 148 8.93 -7.63 -1.17
N SER A 149 9.87 -8.50 -0.81
CA SER A 149 10.06 -9.81 -1.48
C SER A 149 8.84 -10.73 -1.42
N GLU A 150 8.06 -10.68 -0.33
CA GLU A 150 6.83 -11.45 -0.21
C GLU A 150 5.69 -10.81 -1.00
N SER A 151 5.55 -9.50 -0.93
CA SER A 151 4.53 -8.76 -1.69
C SER A 151 4.72 -8.93 -3.20
N LEU A 152 5.97 -8.92 -3.70
CA LEU A 152 6.26 -9.10 -5.14
C LEU A 152 5.91 -10.49 -5.67
N LYS A 153 5.86 -11.53 -4.82
CA LYS A 153 5.44 -12.88 -5.24
C LYS A 153 3.96 -12.96 -5.63
N ARG A 154 3.15 -12.01 -5.17
CA ARG A 154 1.70 -11.96 -5.41
C ARG A 154 1.31 -11.16 -6.66
N LEU A 155 2.27 -10.52 -7.33
CA LEU A 155 1.99 -9.81 -8.57
C LEU A 155 1.47 -10.77 -9.64
N PRO A 156 0.41 -10.41 -10.38
CA PRO A 156 -0.03 -11.20 -11.51
C PRO A 156 1.09 -11.36 -12.53
N LYS A 157 1.28 -12.59 -13.01
CA LYS A 157 2.27 -12.94 -14.04
C LYS A 157 1.86 -12.40 -15.41
#